data_5a6ff1311983b946637c4e8a10666008
#
_entry.id   5a6ff1311983b946637c4e8a10666008
#
_cell.length_a   1.000
_cell.length_b   1.000
_cell.length_c   1.000
_cell.angle_alpha   90.00
_cell.angle_beta   90.00
_cell.angle_gamma   90.00
#
_symmetry.space_group_name_H-M   'P 1'
#
loop_
_entity.id
_entity.type
_entity.pdbx_description
1 polymer ?
#
loop_
_entity_poly.entity_id
_entity_poly.type
_entity_poly.pdbx_seq_one_letter_code
_entity_poly.pdbx_strand_id
1 'polypeptide(L)'
;MIVSKKSPIFATRIEGLKMKDCILILSGGMDSVTLLYDYQERIALAISFDYGSNHNAKEIPFAKMHCERLGIPHVVIPLDFMPKYFHSSLLEGSEAIPEGHYADENMKSTVVPFRNGIMLAIATGMAESRELQYVMMANHGGDHTIYPDCRPEFVEAFDGAAHAGTYNGVHLLSPYCNMTKDQIAARGKELGINYAETWSCYKGGDKHCGRCGTCVERREALAEAGIPDPTDYKI
;
A
#
# COMPACT_ATOMS: atom_id res chain seq x y z
N MET A 1 36.48 -3.75 14.46
CA MET A 1 36.25 -2.74 13.40
C MET A 1 35.17 -3.32 12.49
N ILE A 2 33.92 -3.03 12.81
CA ILE A 2 32.74 -3.55 12.08
C ILE A 2 32.44 -2.56 10.96
N VAL A 3 32.73 -2.96 9.73
CA VAL A 3 32.39 -2.16 8.55
C VAL A 3 30.91 -2.35 8.27
N SER A 4 30.12 -1.32 8.58
CA SER A 4 28.70 -1.21 8.18
C SER A 4 28.62 -1.19 6.63
N LYS A 5 28.28 -2.32 6.04
CA LYS A 5 27.85 -2.36 4.64
C LYS A 5 26.44 -1.76 4.57
N LYS A 6 26.30 -0.52 4.09
CA LYS A 6 25.03 0.06 3.69
C LYS A 6 24.42 -0.85 2.62
N SER A 7 23.26 -1.42 2.92
CA SER A 7 22.45 -2.21 1.98
C SER A 7 22.00 -1.31 0.81
N PRO A 8 22.05 -1.78 -0.43
CA PRO A 8 21.66 -1.00 -1.61
C PRO A 8 20.14 -1.01 -1.84
N ILE A 9 19.35 -0.68 -0.83
CA ILE A 9 17.87 -0.57 -0.94
C ILE A 9 17.46 0.75 -1.65
N PHE A 10 18.41 1.63 -1.95
CA PHE A 10 18.16 2.92 -2.60
C PHE A 10 18.50 2.88 -4.09
N ALA A 11 17.45 2.88 -4.89
CA ALA A 11 17.34 3.36 -6.26
C ALA A 11 18.65 3.55 -7.05
N THR A 12 19.20 2.48 -7.61
CA THR A 12 20.07 2.63 -8.78
C THR A 12 19.16 2.75 -10.00
N ARG A 13 19.09 3.96 -10.55
CA ARG A 13 18.47 4.24 -11.85
C ARG A 13 19.33 3.55 -12.90
N ILE A 14 18.96 2.32 -13.28
CA ILE A 14 19.61 1.60 -14.37
C ILE A 14 19.04 2.16 -15.68
N GLU A 15 19.86 2.98 -16.36
CA GLU A 15 19.59 3.37 -17.75
C GLU A 15 19.90 2.17 -18.66
N GLY A 16 18.84 1.58 -19.23
CA GLY A 16 18.95 0.50 -20.24
C GLY A 16 17.68 -0.34 -20.24
N LEU A 17 17.02 -0.46 -21.37
CA LEU A 17 15.72 -1.10 -21.68
C LEU A 17 14.89 -1.44 -20.43
N LYS A 18 13.90 -0.60 -20.15
CA LYS A 18 12.98 -0.77 -19.02
C LYS A 18 12.14 -2.03 -19.22
N MET A 19 12.60 -3.17 -18.74
CA MET A 19 11.75 -4.36 -18.64
C MET A 19 10.79 -4.16 -17.45
N LYS A 20 9.53 -4.45 -17.66
CA LYS A 20 8.55 -4.53 -16.57
C LYS A 20 8.88 -5.75 -15.73
N ASP A 21 9.46 -5.55 -14.54
CA ASP A 21 10.09 -6.58 -13.70
C ASP A 21 9.46 -6.71 -12.30
N CYS A 22 8.36 -5.99 -12.07
CA CYS A 22 7.79 -5.82 -10.74
C CYS A 22 6.29 -6.16 -10.68
N ILE A 23 5.86 -6.81 -9.58
CA ILE A 23 4.46 -6.85 -9.14
C ILE A 23 4.24 -5.75 -8.11
N LEU A 24 3.21 -4.91 -8.31
CA LEU A 24 2.78 -3.93 -7.33
C LEU A 24 1.56 -4.43 -6.55
N ILE A 25 1.62 -4.39 -5.21
CA ILE A 25 0.42 -4.51 -4.36
C ILE A 25 -0.29 -3.15 -4.36
N LEU A 26 -1.51 -3.12 -4.89
CA LEU A 26 -2.29 -1.91 -5.15
C LEU A 26 -3.63 -1.97 -4.43
N SER A 27 -3.85 -1.10 -3.44
CA SER A 27 -5.15 -1.02 -2.77
C SER A 27 -6.16 -0.15 -3.54
N GLY A 28 -5.73 0.97 -4.11
CA GLY A 28 -6.57 2.05 -4.65
C GLY A 28 -6.64 3.26 -3.71
N GLY A 29 -5.92 3.19 -2.59
CA GLY A 29 -5.65 4.33 -1.70
C GLY A 29 -4.58 5.26 -2.27
N MET A 30 -4.47 6.47 -1.71
CA MET A 30 -3.59 7.52 -2.25
C MET A 30 -2.12 7.12 -2.35
N ASP A 31 -1.59 6.38 -1.37
CA ASP A 31 -0.17 6.00 -1.34
C ASP A 31 0.16 4.97 -2.43
N SER A 32 -0.65 3.92 -2.55
CA SER A 32 -0.48 2.87 -3.53
C SER A 32 -0.72 3.35 -4.97
N VAL A 33 -1.66 4.27 -5.16
CA VAL A 33 -1.90 4.93 -6.47
C VAL A 33 -0.73 5.84 -6.82
N THR A 34 -0.18 6.59 -5.85
CA THR A 34 1.01 7.41 -6.09
C THR A 34 2.19 6.53 -6.52
N LEU A 35 2.41 5.40 -5.85
CA LEU A 35 3.45 4.45 -6.18
C LEU A 35 3.25 3.82 -7.58
N LEU A 36 2.00 3.53 -7.97
CA LEU A 36 1.65 3.02 -9.29
C LEU A 36 2.11 3.98 -10.39
N TYR A 37 1.83 5.27 -10.26
CA TYR A 37 2.23 6.28 -11.26
C TYR A 37 3.74 6.53 -11.25
N ASP A 38 4.38 6.55 -10.07
CA ASP A 38 5.81 6.82 -9.91
C ASP A 38 6.68 5.71 -10.53
N TYR A 39 6.20 4.47 -10.47
CA TYR A 39 6.93 3.29 -10.95
C TYR A 39 6.26 2.58 -12.13
N GLN A 40 5.31 3.21 -12.83
CA GLN A 40 4.50 2.59 -13.89
C GLN A 40 5.31 1.85 -14.95
N GLU A 41 6.50 2.34 -15.25
CA GLU A 41 7.38 1.76 -16.26
C GLU A 41 7.99 0.40 -15.85
N ARG A 42 8.02 0.10 -14.54
CA ARG A 42 8.52 -1.15 -14.00
C ARG A 42 7.45 -2.17 -13.72
N ILE A 43 6.18 -1.74 -13.59
CA ILE A 43 5.10 -2.62 -13.14
C ILE A 43 4.63 -3.50 -14.29
N ALA A 44 4.87 -4.82 -14.17
CA ALA A 44 4.38 -5.84 -15.07
C ALA A 44 2.93 -6.24 -14.75
N LEU A 45 2.56 -6.21 -13.47
CA LEU A 45 1.27 -6.60 -12.94
C LEU A 45 0.97 -5.84 -11.66
N ALA A 46 -0.23 -5.29 -11.53
CA ALA A 46 -0.76 -4.81 -10.27
C ALA A 46 -1.73 -5.86 -9.68
N ILE A 47 -1.66 -6.07 -8.37
CA ILE A 47 -2.56 -6.97 -7.65
C ILE A 47 -3.26 -6.25 -6.51
N SER A 48 -4.57 -6.41 -6.44
CA SER A 48 -5.38 -6.02 -5.28
C SER A 48 -5.82 -7.26 -4.51
N PHE A 49 -5.96 -7.14 -3.21
CA PHE A 49 -6.46 -8.22 -2.36
C PHE A 49 -7.84 -7.85 -1.83
N ASP A 50 -8.81 -8.72 -2.09
CA ASP A 50 -10.11 -8.67 -1.44
C ASP A 50 -10.07 -9.59 -0.21
N TYR A 51 -9.94 -8.97 0.96
CA TYR A 51 -9.81 -9.69 2.22
C TYR A 51 -11.01 -9.49 3.16
N GLY A 52 -12.17 -9.09 2.60
CA GLY A 52 -13.41 -8.88 3.35
C GLY A 52 -13.34 -7.66 4.27
N SER A 53 -12.63 -6.60 3.87
CA SER A 53 -12.66 -5.35 4.63
C SER A 53 -13.84 -4.47 4.26
N ASN A 54 -14.29 -3.64 5.21
CA ASN A 54 -15.38 -2.70 5.01
C ASN A 54 -15.18 -1.74 3.81
N HIS A 55 -13.96 -1.58 3.34
CA HIS A 55 -13.58 -0.60 2.31
C HIS A 55 -13.10 -1.20 0.99
N ASN A 56 -12.86 -2.52 0.89
CA ASN A 56 -12.40 -3.16 -0.35
C ASN A 56 -13.28 -2.83 -1.56
N ALA A 57 -14.62 -2.86 -1.36
CA ALA A 57 -15.59 -2.54 -2.41
C ALA A 57 -15.46 -1.10 -2.96
N LYS A 58 -14.81 -0.19 -2.23
CA LYS A 58 -14.55 1.20 -2.65
C LYS A 58 -13.14 1.39 -3.22
N GLU A 59 -12.14 0.74 -2.64
CA GLU A 59 -10.74 0.85 -3.07
C GLU A 59 -10.47 0.16 -4.40
N ILE A 60 -10.89 -1.09 -4.54
CA ILE A 60 -10.59 -1.93 -5.72
C ILE A 60 -11.05 -1.31 -7.05
N PRO A 61 -12.23 -0.69 -7.16
CA PRO A 61 -12.61 0.02 -8.39
C PRO A 61 -11.65 1.13 -8.80
N PHE A 62 -11.08 1.89 -7.85
CA PHE A 62 -10.08 2.91 -8.16
C PHE A 62 -8.76 2.27 -8.63
N ALA A 63 -8.31 1.21 -7.96
CA ALA A 63 -7.13 0.46 -8.39
C ALA A 63 -7.28 -0.01 -9.85
N LYS A 64 -8.42 -0.61 -10.19
CA LYS A 64 -8.74 -1.07 -11.55
C LYS A 64 -8.73 0.08 -12.55
N MET A 65 -9.41 1.18 -12.25
CA MET A 65 -9.50 2.36 -13.12
C MET A 65 -8.11 2.94 -13.45
N HIS A 66 -7.23 3.09 -12.45
CA HIS A 66 -5.88 3.59 -12.67
C HIS A 66 -5.03 2.63 -13.50
N CYS A 67 -5.15 1.32 -13.27
CA CYS A 67 -4.48 0.32 -14.08
C CYS A 67 -4.93 0.34 -15.53
N GLU A 68 -6.24 0.44 -15.79
CA GLU A 68 -6.80 0.58 -17.13
C GLU A 68 -6.26 1.83 -17.84
N ARG A 69 -6.21 2.97 -17.14
CA ARG A 69 -5.68 4.25 -17.67
C ARG A 69 -4.20 4.13 -18.08
N LEU A 70 -3.40 3.37 -17.35
CA LEU A 70 -1.97 3.19 -17.59
C LEU A 70 -1.65 1.97 -18.47
N GLY A 71 -2.65 1.18 -18.87
CA GLY A 71 -2.44 -0.05 -19.64
C GLY A 71 -1.65 -1.11 -18.85
N ILE A 72 -1.78 -1.13 -17.51
CA ILE A 72 -1.13 -2.11 -16.64
C ILE A 72 -2.13 -3.23 -16.33
N PRO A 73 -1.76 -4.51 -16.54
CA PRO A 73 -2.58 -5.64 -16.13
C PRO A 73 -2.91 -5.59 -14.65
N HIS A 74 -4.16 -5.87 -14.27
CA HIS A 74 -4.62 -5.86 -12.89
C HIS A 74 -5.42 -7.12 -12.57
N VAL A 75 -5.16 -7.73 -11.42
CA VAL A 75 -5.92 -8.86 -10.89
C VAL A 75 -6.35 -8.61 -9.45
N VAL A 76 -7.49 -9.16 -9.07
CA VAL A 76 -7.99 -9.17 -7.70
C VAL A 76 -7.89 -10.58 -7.15
N ILE A 77 -7.26 -10.72 -5.97
CA ILE A 77 -7.06 -12.00 -5.30
C ILE A 77 -7.94 -12.03 -4.07
N PRO A 78 -8.93 -12.95 -4.01
CA PRO A 78 -9.77 -13.09 -2.83
C PRO A 78 -9.01 -13.79 -1.69
N LEU A 79 -9.15 -13.26 -0.47
CA LEU A 79 -8.61 -13.83 0.76
C LEU A 79 -9.76 -14.14 1.73
N ASP A 80 -10.74 -14.94 1.28
CA ASP A 80 -11.99 -15.26 1.97
C ASP A 80 -11.82 -15.92 3.36
N PHE A 81 -10.63 -16.40 3.67
CA PHE A 81 -10.30 -16.95 4.96
C PHE A 81 -10.06 -15.87 6.02
N MET A 82 -9.65 -14.66 5.64
CA MET A 82 -9.30 -13.63 6.61
C MET A 82 -10.47 -13.22 7.52
N PRO A 83 -11.67 -12.88 7.00
CA PRO A 83 -12.79 -12.54 7.89
C PRO A 83 -13.29 -13.72 8.72
N LYS A 84 -12.94 -14.96 8.38
CA LYS A 84 -13.35 -16.17 9.12
C LYS A 84 -12.43 -16.48 10.31
N TYR A 85 -11.15 -16.13 10.22
CA TYR A 85 -10.13 -16.57 11.17
C TYR A 85 -9.39 -15.42 11.85
N PHE A 86 -9.53 -14.19 11.38
CA PHE A 86 -8.84 -13.01 11.95
C PHE A 86 -9.84 -12.05 12.58
N HIS A 87 -9.37 -11.31 13.58
CA HIS A 87 -10.15 -10.29 14.29
C HIS A 87 -9.53 -8.92 14.04
N SER A 88 -10.32 -8.01 13.51
CA SER A 88 -9.97 -6.59 13.32
C SER A 88 -11.23 -5.77 13.07
N SER A 89 -11.28 -4.53 13.54
CA SER A 89 -12.38 -3.62 13.24
C SER A 89 -12.49 -3.27 11.75
N LEU A 90 -11.45 -3.55 10.93
CA LEU A 90 -11.51 -3.36 9.49
C LEU A 90 -12.27 -4.44 8.73
N LEU A 91 -12.46 -5.62 9.33
CA LEU A 91 -13.15 -6.75 8.68
C LEU A 91 -14.67 -6.60 8.79
N GLU A 92 -15.38 -7.01 7.75
CA GLU A 92 -16.86 -6.95 7.70
C GLU A 92 -17.50 -7.71 8.86
N GLY A 93 -18.51 -7.09 9.47
CA GLY A 93 -19.24 -7.67 10.61
C GLY A 93 -18.52 -7.56 11.95
N SER A 94 -17.38 -6.89 12.01
CA SER A 94 -16.60 -6.67 13.23
C SER A 94 -17.04 -5.42 14.00
N GLU A 95 -16.29 -5.07 15.06
CA GLU A 95 -16.53 -3.89 15.91
C GLU A 95 -16.47 -2.58 15.11
N ALA A 96 -17.03 -1.50 15.70
CA ALA A 96 -17.01 -0.18 15.06
C ALA A 96 -15.56 0.32 14.86
N ILE A 97 -15.30 0.85 13.69
CA ILE A 97 -14.02 1.48 13.36
C ILE A 97 -13.82 2.73 14.23
N PRO A 98 -12.68 2.83 14.95
CA PRO A 98 -12.40 3.96 15.81
C PRO A 98 -12.34 5.28 15.04
N GLU A 99 -12.64 6.38 15.74
CA GLU A 99 -12.49 7.75 15.26
C GLU A 99 -11.36 8.43 16.02
N GLY A 100 -10.74 9.43 15.42
CA GLY A 100 -9.65 10.19 16.02
C GLY A 100 -8.39 10.22 15.15
N HIS A 101 -7.28 10.62 15.75
CA HIS A 101 -6.00 10.73 15.05
C HIS A 101 -5.43 9.34 14.73
N TYR A 102 -4.74 9.22 13.59
CA TYR A 102 -4.20 7.95 13.09
C TYR A 102 -3.21 7.27 14.06
N ALA A 103 -2.47 8.05 14.82
CA ALA A 103 -1.51 7.54 15.81
C ALA A 103 -2.11 7.18 17.18
N ASP A 104 -3.42 7.34 17.39
CA ASP A 104 -4.07 7.06 18.67
C ASP A 104 -4.04 5.56 18.99
N GLU A 105 -3.95 5.23 20.27
CA GLU A 105 -3.82 3.83 20.72
C GLU A 105 -5.01 2.95 20.35
N ASN A 106 -6.22 3.54 20.26
CA ASN A 106 -7.43 2.86 19.85
C ASN A 106 -7.36 2.35 18.38
N MET A 107 -6.46 2.92 17.55
CA MET A 107 -6.23 2.47 16.17
C MET A 107 -5.65 1.05 16.10
N LYS A 108 -5.10 0.51 17.19
CA LYS A 108 -4.63 -0.89 17.24
C LYS A 108 -5.72 -1.90 16.88
N SER A 109 -6.99 -1.58 17.13
CA SER A 109 -8.12 -2.44 16.72
C SER A 109 -8.26 -2.57 15.20
N THR A 110 -7.68 -1.65 14.43
CA THR A 110 -7.68 -1.69 12.96
C THR A 110 -6.60 -2.61 12.38
N VAL A 111 -5.69 -3.12 13.19
CA VAL A 111 -4.65 -4.05 12.72
C VAL A 111 -5.31 -5.37 12.30
N VAL A 112 -5.22 -5.72 11.02
CA VAL A 112 -5.48 -7.09 10.55
C VAL A 112 -4.16 -7.86 10.72
N PRO A 113 -4.12 -8.88 11.59
CA PRO A 113 -2.86 -9.52 11.98
C PRO A 113 -2.04 -10.01 10.78
N PHE A 114 -0.79 -9.54 10.69
CA PHE A 114 0.18 -9.95 9.68
C PHE A 114 -0.32 -9.84 8.22
N ARG A 115 -1.25 -8.92 7.96
CA ARG A 115 -1.90 -8.78 6.63
C ARG A 115 -0.91 -8.54 5.51
N ASN A 116 0.01 -7.59 5.69
CA ASN A 116 1.01 -7.27 4.67
C ASN A 116 1.96 -8.46 4.43
N GLY A 117 2.35 -9.20 5.47
CA GLY A 117 3.16 -10.41 5.33
C GLY A 117 2.48 -11.48 4.47
N ILE A 118 1.18 -11.72 4.68
CA ILE A 118 0.39 -12.67 3.88
C ILE A 118 0.29 -12.22 2.42
N MET A 119 -0.05 -10.95 2.19
CA MET A 119 -0.15 -10.37 0.85
C MET A 119 1.19 -10.40 0.11
N LEU A 120 2.27 -10.07 0.80
CA LEU A 120 3.64 -10.13 0.26
C LEU A 120 4.06 -11.56 -0.08
N ALA A 121 3.72 -12.55 0.75
CA ALA A 121 4.04 -13.95 0.48
C ALA A 121 3.36 -14.44 -0.81
N ILE A 122 2.08 -14.10 -1.01
CA ILE A 122 1.35 -14.43 -2.24
C ILE A 122 1.97 -13.72 -3.44
N ALA A 123 2.24 -12.41 -3.31
CA ALA A 123 2.85 -11.61 -4.37
C ALA A 123 4.25 -12.13 -4.76
N THR A 124 5.05 -12.58 -3.79
CA THR A 124 6.38 -13.18 -4.01
C THR A 124 6.27 -14.48 -4.82
N GLY A 125 5.37 -15.38 -4.45
CA GLY A 125 5.14 -16.61 -5.23
C GLY A 125 4.62 -16.33 -6.64
N MET A 126 3.78 -15.28 -6.80
CA MET A 126 3.31 -14.85 -8.11
C MET A 126 4.44 -14.23 -8.95
N ALA A 127 5.36 -13.49 -8.33
CA ALA A 127 6.52 -12.91 -9.01
C ALA A 127 7.46 -14.02 -9.50
N GLU A 128 7.81 -14.98 -8.64
CA GLU A 128 8.62 -16.13 -9.01
C GLU A 128 7.99 -16.93 -10.16
N SER A 129 6.69 -17.23 -10.08
CA SER A 129 5.96 -17.97 -11.12
C SER A 129 5.92 -17.27 -12.49
N ARG A 130 6.22 -15.97 -12.54
CA ARG A 130 6.25 -15.14 -13.75
C ARG A 130 7.65 -14.66 -14.13
N GLU A 131 8.67 -15.21 -13.45
CA GLU A 131 10.07 -14.81 -13.65
C GLU A 131 10.31 -13.31 -13.44
N LEU A 132 9.50 -12.66 -12.59
CA LEU A 132 9.65 -11.27 -12.18
C LEU A 132 10.56 -11.20 -10.94
N GLN A 133 11.36 -10.15 -10.85
CA GLN A 133 12.38 -10.02 -9.82
C GLN A 133 11.93 -9.27 -8.57
N TYR A 134 10.85 -8.49 -8.67
CA TYR A 134 10.48 -7.59 -7.59
C TYR A 134 8.99 -7.66 -7.24
N VAL A 135 8.72 -7.50 -5.94
CA VAL A 135 7.40 -7.13 -5.41
C VAL A 135 7.52 -5.76 -4.80
N MET A 136 6.49 -4.92 -4.94
CA MET A 136 6.50 -3.55 -4.43
C MET A 136 5.26 -3.27 -3.59
N MET A 137 5.43 -2.55 -2.45
CA MET A 137 4.36 -2.08 -1.60
C MET A 137 4.56 -0.61 -1.17
N ALA A 138 3.47 0.07 -0.84
CA ALA A 138 3.42 1.51 -0.53
C ALA A 138 3.18 1.79 0.97
N ASN A 139 3.88 1.08 1.87
CA ASN A 139 3.91 1.44 3.29
C ASN A 139 4.76 2.70 3.50
N HIS A 140 4.47 3.47 4.53
CA HIS A 140 5.15 4.74 4.80
C HIS A 140 5.45 4.96 6.29
N GLY A 141 6.18 6.02 6.63
CA GLY A 141 6.64 6.30 7.99
C GLY A 141 5.52 6.44 9.02
N GLY A 142 4.36 6.98 8.64
CA GLY A 142 3.19 7.10 9.51
C GLY A 142 2.61 5.76 9.98
N ASP A 143 2.76 4.70 9.17
CA ASP A 143 2.26 3.36 9.49
C ASP A 143 3.03 2.69 10.64
N HIS A 144 4.27 3.06 10.88
CA HIS A 144 5.21 2.35 11.76
C HIS A 144 4.74 2.27 13.22
N THR A 145 3.97 3.25 13.67
CA THR A 145 3.47 3.32 15.05
C THR A 145 2.43 2.23 15.32
N ILE A 146 1.55 1.97 14.35
CA ILE A 146 0.38 1.10 14.52
C ILE A 146 0.60 -0.29 13.89
N TYR A 147 1.23 -0.35 12.71
CA TYR A 147 1.32 -1.57 11.91
C TYR A 147 2.74 -2.14 11.93
N PRO A 148 3.01 -3.21 12.72
CA PRO A 148 4.35 -3.81 12.78
C PRO A 148 4.88 -4.28 11.43
N ASP A 149 3.98 -4.75 10.55
CA ASP A 149 4.29 -5.25 9.20
C ASP A 149 4.41 -4.14 8.13
N CYS A 150 4.59 -2.88 8.59
CA CYS A 150 4.97 -1.73 7.77
C CYS A 150 6.36 -1.18 8.13
N ARG A 151 6.98 -1.64 9.22
CA ARG A 151 8.24 -1.10 9.74
C ARG A 151 9.44 -1.48 8.88
N PRO A 152 10.51 -0.66 8.88
CA PRO A 152 11.73 -0.95 8.11
C PRO A 152 12.34 -2.31 8.43
N GLU A 153 12.39 -2.70 9.70
CA GLU A 153 12.91 -4.00 10.12
C GLU A 153 12.09 -5.19 9.61
N PHE A 154 10.76 -5.02 9.46
CA PHE A 154 9.92 -6.02 8.82
C PHE A 154 10.20 -6.11 7.32
N VAL A 155 10.29 -4.96 6.64
CA VAL A 155 10.59 -4.89 5.19
C VAL A 155 11.92 -5.57 4.89
N GLU A 156 12.97 -5.28 5.68
CA GLU A 156 14.30 -5.90 5.52
C GLU A 156 14.27 -7.41 5.76
N ALA A 157 13.61 -7.85 6.83
CA ALA A 157 13.49 -9.26 7.16
C ALA A 157 12.69 -10.04 6.09
N PHE A 158 11.61 -9.44 5.59
CA PHE A 158 10.80 -10.07 4.54
C PHE A 158 11.54 -10.12 3.20
N ASP A 159 12.26 -9.06 2.82
CA ASP A 159 13.13 -9.07 1.62
C ASP A 159 14.15 -10.21 1.68
N GLY A 160 14.83 -10.36 2.82
CA GLY A 160 15.76 -11.47 3.03
C GLY A 160 15.11 -12.84 2.92
N ALA A 161 13.89 -13.00 3.48
CA ALA A 161 13.15 -14.26 3.40
C ALA A 161 12.67 -14.56 1.98
N ALA A 162 12.13 -13.57 1.26
CA ALA A 162 11.69 -13.70 -0.13
C ALA A 162 12.87 -14.08 -1.04
N HIS A 163 13.98 -13.35 -0.92
CA HIS A 163 15.20 -13.64 -1.69
C HIS A 163 15.74 -15.05 -1.44
N ALA A 164 15.82 -15.46 -0.18
CA ALA A 164 16.34 -16.78 0.17
C ALA A 164 15.37 -17.93 -0.16
N GLY A 165 14.06 -17.64 -0.20
CA GLY A 165 12.99 -18.63 -0.37
C GLY A 165 12.55 -18.85 -1.81
N THR A 166 13.08 -18.11 -2.78
CA THR A 166 12.73 -18.21 -4.20
C THR A 166 13.96 -18.56 -5.07
N TYR A 167 13.75 -19.33 -6.14
CA TYR A 167 14.83 -19.69 -7.07
C TYR A 167 15.41 -18.48 -7.80
N ASN A 168 14.56 -17.51 -8.13
CA ASN A 168 14.96 -16.32 -8.87
C ASN A 168 15.46 -15.19 -7.96
N GLY A 169 15.46 -15.40 -6.63
CA GLY A 169 15.89 -14.40 -5.67
C GLY A 169 15.00 -13.15 -5.71
N VAL A 170 13.68 -13.33 -5.60
CA VAL A 170 12.72 -12.22 -5.61
C VAL A 170 13.00 -11.25 -4.47
N HIS A 171 12.98 -9.95 -4.76
CA HIS A 171 13.20 -8.88 -3.79
C HIS A 171 11.94 -8.06 -3.50
N LEU A 172 11.81 -7.59 -2.26
CA LEU A 172 10.80 -6.61 -1.85
C LEU A 172 11.34 -5.18 -2.01
N LEU A 173 10.58 -4.33 -2.67
CA LEU A 173 10.82 -2.90 -2.75
C LEU A 173 9.74 -2.14 -1.97
N SER A 174 10.16 -1.25 -1.10
CA SER A 174 9.30 -0.35 -0.35
C SER A 174 9.84 1.09 -0.42
N PRO A 175 9.66 1.76 -1.58
CA PRO A 175 10.29 3.07 -1.84
C PRO A 175 9.85 4.17 -0.89
N TYR A 176 8.63 4.07 -0.36
CA TYR A 176 8.03 5.08 0.51
C TYR A 176 8.18 4.79 2.00
N CYS A 177 8.83 3.68 2.38
CA CYS A 177 8.93 3.22 3.77
C CYS A 177 9.36 4.32 4.77
N ASN A 178 10.26 5.20 4.37
CA ASN A 178 10.77 6.29 5.20
C ASN A 178 10.21 7.68 4.82
N MET A 179 9.22 7.74 3.96
CA MET A 179 8.54 8.99 3.61
C MET A 179 7.38 9.26 4.57
N THR A 180 7.05 10.53 4.74
CA THR A 180 5.80 10.95 5.38
C THR A 180 4.68 11.01 4.35
N LYS A 181 3.43 10.98 4.80
CA LYS A 181 2.28 10.97 3.91
C LYS A 181 2.14 12.26 3.09
N ASP A 182 2.51 13.40 3.65
CA ASP A 182 2.57 14.68 2.93
C ASP A 182 3.61 14.68 1.80
N GLN A 183 4.77 14.04 2.02
CA GLN A 183 5.78 13.85 0.97
C GLN A 183 5.25 12.97 -0.17
N ILE A 184 4.49 11.92 0.15
CA ILE A 184 3.82 11.08 -0.85
C ILE A 184 2.75 11.89 -1.59
N ALA A 185 1.96 12.68 -0.86
CA ALA A 185 0.95 13.56 -1.46
C ALA A 185 1.60 14.59 -2.41
N ALA A 186 2.70 15.22 -2.01
CA ALA A 186 3.46 16.15 -2.84
C ALA A 186 3.98 15.46 -4.12
N ARG A 187 4.51 14.22 -3.97
CA ARG A 187 4.96 13.43 -5.13
C ARG A 187 3.81 13.11 -6.09
N GLY A 188 2.64 12.74 -5.58
CA GLY A 188 1.46 12.51 -6.42
C GLY A 188 0.98 13.76 -7.16
N LYS A 189 1.11 14.95 -6.55
CA LYS A 189 0.85 16.22 -7.23
C LYS A 189 1.79 16.44 -8.42
N GLU A 190 3.09 16.17 -8.25
CA GLU A 190 4.07 16.24 -9.34
C GLU A 190 3.75 15.29 -10.49
N LEU A 191 3.20 14.11 -10.17
CA LEU A 191 2.78 13.08 -11.13
C LEU A 191 1.42 13.37 -11.76
N GLY A 192 0.72 14.45 -11.35
CA GLY A 192 -0.57 14.84 -11.89
C GLY A 192 -1.74 13.98 -11.41
N ILE A 193 -1.62 13.32 -10.25
CA ILE A 193 -2.67 12.44 -9.70
C ILE A 193 -3.84 13.29 -9.20
N ASN A 194 -5.05 12.92 -9.62
CA ASN A 194 -6.28 13.44 -9.06
C ASN A 194 -6.68 12.60 -7.83
N TYR A 195 -6.47 13.13 -6.63
CA TYR A 195 -6.80 12.43 -5.40
C TYR A 195 -8.30 12.21 -5.16
N ALA A 196 -9.22 12.87 -5.91
CA ALA A 196 -10.62 12.49 -5.91
C ALA A 196 -10.87 11.05 -6.41
N GLU A 197 -9.92 10.51 -7.17
CA GLU A 197 -9.94 9.17 -7.73
C GLU A 197 -9.19 8.14 -6.86
N THR A 198 -9.13 8.36 -5.55
CA THR A 198 -8.53 7.45 -4.55
C THR A 198 -9.44 7.31 -3.35
N TRP A 199 -9.38 6.18 -2.66
CA TRP A 199 -10.18 5.94 -1.47
C TRP A 199 -9.29 5.78 -0.23
N SER A 200 -9.68 6.39 0.90
CA SER A 200 -8.96 6.26 2.17
C SER A 200 -9.85 5.81 3.34
N CYS A 201 -11.15 6.07 3.27
CA CYS A 201 -12.05 5.87 4.41
C CYS A 201 -12.23 4.39 4.76
N TYR A 202 -11.86 3.99 5.96
CA TYR A 202 -12.02 2.63 6.48
C TYR A 202 -13.48 2.18 6.62
N LYS A 203 -14.44 3.12 6.73
CA LYS A 203 -15.86 2.79 6.90
C LYS A 203 -16.58 2.34 5.62
N GLY A 204 -15.97 2.48 4.45
CA GLY A 204 -16.49 1.97 3.18
C GLY A 204 -17.83 2.54 2.70
N GLY A 205 -18.33 3.63 3.29
CA GLY A 205 -19.61 4.25 2.92
C GLY A 205 -19.60 4.92 1.53
N ASP A 206 -20.67 5.64 1.18
CA ASP A 206 -20.75 6.32 -0.11
C ASP A 206 -19.85 7.56 -0.21
N LYS A 207 -19.56 8.18 0.93
CA LYS A 207 -18.61 9.28 1.08
C LYS A 207 -17.60 8.95 2.17
N HIS A 208 -16.45 9.60 2.15
CA HIS A 208 -15.51 9.54 3.25
C HIS A 208 -16.14 10.04 4.55
N CYS A 209 -15.95 9.32 5.66
CA CYS A 209 -16.58 9.71 6.93
C CYS A 209 -16.00 10.98 7.55
N GLY A 210 -14.77 11.35 7.17
CA GLY A 210 -14.05 12.51 7.67
C GLY A 210 -13.51 12.38 9.11
N ARG A 211 -13.73 11.25 9.79
CA ARG A 211 -13.47 11.08 11.23
C ARG A 211 -12.60 9.88 11.59
N CYS A 212 -12.54 8.82 10.78
CA CYS A 212 -11.63 7.70 11.02
C CYS A 212 -10.18 8.14 10.80
N GLY A 213 -9.22 7.42 11.39
CA GLY A 213 -7.82 7.78 11.36
C GLY A 213 -7.28 8.11 9.98
N THR A 214 -7.58 7.28 8.98
CA THR A 214 -7.13 7.52 7.58
C THR A 214 -7.79 8.73 6.91
N CYS A 215 -9.01 9.10 7.28
CA CYS A 215 -9.62 10.35 6.79
C CYS A 215 -8.96 11.58 7.42
N VAL A 216 -8.61 11.51 8.70
CA VAL A 216 -7.88 12.58 9.39
C VAL A 216 -6.50 12.75 8.78
N GLU A 217 -5.74 11.68 8.70
CA GLU A 217 -4.39 11.66 8.12
C GLU A 217 -4.37 12.13 6.65
N ARG A 218 -5.35 11.72 5.83
CA ARG A 218 -5.48 12.21 4.45
C ARG A 218 -5.61 13.73 4.38
N ARG A 219 -6.49 14.33 5.20
CA ARG A 219 -6.68 15.79 5.22
C ARG A 219 -5.43 16.52 5.66
N GLU A 220 -4.76 16.02 6.69
CA GLU A 220 -3.51 16.57 7.19
C GLU A 220 -2.43 16.52 6.12
N ALA A 221 -2.21 15.37 5.50
CA ALA A 221 -1.19 15.19 4.47
C ALA A 221 -1.41 16.08 3.24
N LEU A 222 -2.65 16.20 2.76
CA LEU A 222 -2.98 17.09 1.64
C LEU A 222 -2.79 18.56 2.01
N ALA A 223 -3.18 18.96 3.23
CA ALA A 223 -3.01 20.33 3.72
C ALA A 223 -1.52 20.69 3.86
N GLU A 224 -0.70 19.81 4.45
CA GLU A 224 0.75 19.99 4.60
C GLU A 224 1.47 20.05 3.26
N ALA A 225 1.02 19.25 2.28
CA ALA A 225 1.53 19.29 0.90
C ALA A 225 1.03 20.51 0.09
N GLY A 226 0.17 21.36 0.67
CA GLY A 226 -0.42 22.50 -0.03
C GLY A 226 -1.31 22.09 -1.21
N ILE A 227 -2.07 21.02 -1.04
CA ILE A 227 -2.98 20.46 -2.05
C ILE A 227 -4.42 20.67 -1.55
N PRO A 228 -5.30 21.36 -2.30
CA PRO A 228 -6.71 21.39 -1.98
C PRO A 228 -7.29 19.96 -1.93
N ASP A 229 -7.91 19.59 -0.82
CA ASP A 229 -8.48 18.25 -0.68
C ASP A 229 -9.76 18.11 -1.54
N PRO A 230 -9.77 17.28 -2.59
CA PRO A 230 -10.91 17.11 -3.47
C PRO A 230 -11.95 16.12 -2.93
N THR A 231 -11.75 15.61 -1.72
CA THR A 231 -12.54 14.52 -1.15
C THR A 231 -13.91 14.99 -0.67
N ASP A 232 -14.97 14.28 -1.02
CA ASP A 232 -16.31 14.49 -0.50
C ASP A 232 -16.48 13.78 0.86
N TYR A 233 -16.64 14.56 1.91
CA TYR A 233 -16.82 14.07 3.29
C TYR A 233 -18.27 14.16 3.76
N LYS A 234 -18.63 13.30 4.71
CA LYS A 234 -19.97 13.31 5.38
C LYS A 234 -20.11 14.36 6.50
N ILE A 235 -19.05 15.12 6.79
CA ILE A 235 -19.03 16.16 7.85
C ILE A 235 -19.66 17.44 7.39
#